data_424fe4ec5e3a280e14b0c6ae80f5bfcb
#
_entry.id   424fe4ec5e3a280e14b0c6ae80f5bfcb
#
_cell.length_a   1.000
_cell.length_b   1.000
_cell.length_c   1.000
_cell.angle_alpha   90.00
_cell.angle_beta   90.00
_cell.angle_gamma   90.00
#
_symmetry.space_group_name_H-M   'P 1'
#
loop_
_entity.id
_entity.type
_entity.pdbx_description
1 polymer ?
#
loop_
_entity_poly.entity_id
_entity_poly.type
_entity_poly.pdbx_seq_one_letter_code
_entity_poly.pdbx_strand_id
1 'polypeptide(L)'
;PVSRLPSPVRMPHPDVMEKLVSLCKRRGFIFQSSEIYGGAGSVWDYGPLGVELKKNLKDRWWHAMVRARGDIEGLDAAILMHPRVWEASGHVAGFTDPLVDCKACKARFRADKLEDAQCPRKPSKHPGEHADCQLTEPRNFNLMFKTFMGPVEESASVVYLRPETAQ
;
A
#
# COMPACT_ATOMS: atom_id res chain seq x y z
N PRO A 1 29.67 20.05 -17.82
CA PRO A 1 29.84 18.82 -17.08
C PRO A 1 28.50 18.08 -17.05
N VAL A 2 28.48 16.98 -17.80
CA VAL A 2 27.30 16.12 -17.86
C VAL A 2 27.18 15.42 -16.49
N SER A 3 26.14 15.73 -15.69
CA SER A 3 25.86 15.07 -14.44
C SER A 3 25.55 13.59 -14.74
N ARG A 4 26.38 12.69 -14.22
CA ARG A 4 26.14 11.26 -14.31
C ARG A 4 24.80 10.95 -13.64
N LEU A 5 23.90 10.36 -14.40
CA LEU A 5 22.68 9.78 -13.84
C LEU A 5 23.07 8.78 -12.73
N PRO A 6 22.38 8.79 -11.58
CA PRO A 6 22.63 7.80 -10.55
C PRO A 6 22.43 6.40 -11.11
N SER A 7 23.34 5.50 -10.75
CA SER A 7 23.26 4.08 -11.13
C SER A 7 21.92 3.50 -10.69
N PRO A 8 21.31 2.58 -11.46
CA PRO A 8 20.06 1.96 -11.06
C PRO A 8 20.20 1.32 -9.67
N VAL A 9 19.27 1.62 -8.78
CA VAL A 9 19.22 1.03 -7.45
C VAL A 9 19.05 -0.48 -7.62
N ARG A 10 20.11 -1.23 -7.35
CA ARG A 10 20.08 -2.69 -7.40
C ARG A 10 19.17 -3.17 -6.25
N MET A 11 18.12 -3.91 -6.58
CA MET A 11 17.25 -4.52 -5.57
C MET A 11 18.11 -5.39 -4.62
N PRO A 12 17.94 -5.25 -3.31
CA PRO A 12 18.72 -6.03 -2.37
C PRO A 12 18.45 -7.53 -2.54
N HIS A 13 19.50 -8.34 -2.37
CA HIS A 13 19.37 -9.80 -2.38
C HIS A 13 18.35 -10.26 -1.31
N PRO A 14 17.54 -11.33 -1.53
CA PRO A 14 16.53 -11.81 -0.57
C PRO A 14 17.06 -11.96 0.87
N ASP A 15 18.28 -12.46 1.02
CA ASP A 15 18.97 -12.59 2.31
C ASP A 15 19.18 -11.25 3.04
N VAL A 16 19.39 -10.15 2.30
CA VAL A 16 19.53 -8.81 2.88
C VAL A 16 18.19 -8.30 3.42
N MET A 17 17.09 -8.58 2.73
CA MET A 17 15.74 -8.19 3.19
C MET A 17 15.35 -8.91 4.48
N GLU A 18 15.60 -10.20 4.57
CA GLU A 18 15.33 -10.96 5.80
C GLU A 18 16.14 -10.44 6.99
N LYS A 19 17.42 -10.13 6.79
CA LYS A 19 18.29 -9.52 7.81
C LYS A 19 17.79 -8.14 8.24
N LEU A 20 17.34 -7.30 7.28
CA LEU A 20 16.79 -5.98 7.58
C LEU A 20 15.49 -6.09 8.37
N VAL A 21 14.57 -6.94 7.98
CA VAL A 21 13.30 -7.17 8.70
C VAL A 21 13.57 -7.64 10.13
N SER A 22 14.47 -8.62 10.31
CA SER A 22 14.87 -9.12 11.61
C SER A 22 15.52 -8.03 12.46
N LEU A 23 16.39 -7.21 11.90
CA LEU A 23 17.02 -6.08 12.58
C LEU A 23 15.99 -5.05 13.03
N CYS A 24 15.08 -4.65 12.12
CA CYS A 24 14.06 -3.65 12.39
C CYS A 24 13.15 -4.06 13.54
N LYS A 25 12.71 -5.32 13.57
CA LYS A 25 11.91 -5.87 14.67
C LYS A 25 12.68 -5.87 16.00
N ARG A 26 13.88 -6.42 16.04
CA ARG A 26 14.68 -6.51 17.27
C ARG A 26 15.09 -5.16 17.86
N ARG A 27 15.28 -4.15 17.02
CA ARG A 27 15.69 -2.81 17.44
C ARG A 27 14.53 -1.85 17.64
N GLY A 28 13.28 -2.29 17.39
CA GLY A 28 12.12 -1.44 17.53
C GLY A 28 12.07 -0.31 16.51
N PHE A 29 12.52 -0.56 15.27
CA PHE A 29 12.34 0.39 14.17
C PHE A 29 10.91 0.36 13.67
N ILE A 30 10.42 -0.85 13.39
CA ILE A 30 9.08 -1.08 12.85
C ILE A 30 8.58 -2.45 13.32
N PHE A 31 7.30 -2.52 13.65
CA PHE A 31 6.62 -3.74 14.05
C PHE A 31 5.15 -3.67 13.63
N GLN A 32 4.50 -4.82 13.59
CA GLN A 32 3.10 -4.87 13.19
C GLN A 32 2.22 -4.18 14.23
N SER A 33 1.30 -3.33 13.77
CA SER A 33 0.37 -2.66 14.67
C SER A 33 -0.53 -3.69 15.37
N SER A 34 -0.76 -3.46 16.66
CA SER A 34 -1.56 -4.37 17.51
C SER A 34 -1.00 -5.80 17.61
N GLU A 35 0.32 -5.97 17.52
CA GLU A 35 0.99 -7.28 17.48
C GLU A 35 0.62 -8.17 18.67
N ILE A 36 0.43 -7.61 19.86
CA ILE A 36 0.01 -8.36 21.06
C ILE A 36 -1.36 -9.02 20.94
N TYR A 37 -2.18 -8.60 20.00
CA TYR A 37 -3.50 -9.16 19.70
C TYR A 37 -3.52 -9.97 18.39
N GLY A 38 -2.34 -10.31 17.85
CA GLY A 38 -2.21 -11.03 16.59
C GLY A 38 -1.95 -10.14 15.38
N GLY A 39 -1.90 -8.83 15.58
CA GLY A 39 -1.59 -7.84 14.56
C GLY A 39 -2.73 -7.54 13.58
N ALA A 40 -2.71 -6.35 12.99
CA ALA A 40 -3.55 -5.99 11.86
C ALA A 40 -2.75 -6.17 10.57
N GLY A 41 -3.29 -6.88 9.59
CA GLY A 41 -2.61 -7.11 8.31
C GLY A 41 -2.28 -5.80 7.60
N SER A 42 -1.05 -5.66 7.11
CA SER A 42 -0.56 -4.48 6.35
C SER A 42 -0.58 -3.14 7.11
N VAL A 43 -0.68 -3.16 8.44
CA VAL A 43 -0.62 -1.96 9.30
C VAL A 43 0.58 -2.05 10.23
N TRP A 44 1.39 -0.98 10.28
CA TRP A 44 2.68 -0.97 10.94
C TRP A 44 2.84 0.23 11.86
N ASP A 45 3.43 -0.01 13.02
CA ASP A 45 3.82 1.04 13.95
C ASP A 45 5.34 1.26 13.88
N TYR A 46 5.76 2.50 14.12
CA TYR A 46 7.16 2.89 14.16
C TYR A 46 7.59 3.05 15.62
N GLY A 47 8.61 2.31 16.03
CA GLY A 47 9.25 2.50 17.32
C GLY A 47 10.14 3.76 17.35
N PRO A 48 10.80 4.06 18.50
CA PRO A 48 11.55 5.30 18.68
C PRO A 48 12.58 5.57 17.58
N LEU A 49 13.37 4.58 17.21
CA LEU A 49 14.35 4.73 16.12
C LEU A 49 13.70 4.85 14.74
N GLY A 50 12.59 4.14 14.52
CA GLY A 50 11.86 4.19 13.27
C GLY A 50 11.19 5.54 13.03
N VAL A 51 10.58 6.14 14.05
CA VAL A 51 9.93 7.44 13.93
C VAL A 51 10.95 8.56 13.65
N GLU A 52 12.12 8.52 14.29
CA GLU A 52 13.20 9.49 14.01
C GLU A 52 13.73 9.35 12.57
N LEU A 53 13.97 8.11 12.12
CA LEU A 53 14.40 7.85 10.75
C LEU A 53 13.35 8.34 9.74
N LYS A 54 12.08 8.03 9.97
CA LYS A 54 10.96 8.47 9.14
C LYS A 54 10.86 10.00 9.09
N LYS A 55 10.98 10.65 10.24
CA LYS A 55 10.94 12.11 10.34
C LYS A 55 12.10 12.75 9.56
N ASN A 56 13.32 12.30 9.78
CA ASN A 56 14.51 12.79 9.07
C ASN A 56 14.36 12.63 7.54
N LEU A 57 13.84 11.51 7.07
CA LEU A 57 13.60 11.28 5.64
C LEU A 57 12.55 12.24 5.10
N LYS A 58 11.44 12.45 5.80
CA LYS A 58 10.39 13.39 5.41
C LYS A 58 10.89 14.84 5.38
N ASP A 59 11.64 15.27 6.38
CA ASP A 59 12.20 16.61 6.47
C ASP A 59 13.18 16.88 5.32
N ARG A 60 14.03 15.90 5.00
CA ARG A 60 14.95 15.97 3.84
C ARG A 60 14.21 16.04 2.52
N TRP A 61 13.19 15.21 2.35
CA TRP A 61 12.35 15.20 1.15
C TRP A 61 11.62 16.54 1.00
N TRP A 62 10.98 17.04 2.06
CA TRP A 62 10.30 18.33 2.04
C TRP A 62 11.25 19.48 1.71
N HIS A 63 12.41 19.48 2.33
CA HIS A 63 13.43 20.48 2.02
C HIS A 63 13.84 20.46 0.54
N ALA A 64 14.16 19.29 0.02
CA ALA A 64 14.64 19.14 -1.35
C ALA A 64 13.57 19.44 -2.41
N MET A 65 12.33 19.05 -2.14
CA MET A 65 11.25 19.16 -3.14
C MET A 65 10.50 20.49 -3.05
N VAL A 66 10.30 21.03 -1.85
CA VAL A 66 9.50 22.24 -1.65
C VAL A 66 10.36 23.45 -1.35
N ARG A 67 11.22 23.40 -0.31
CA ARG A 67 11.96 24.59 0.14
C ARG A 67 13.11 25.01 -0.74
N ALA A 68 13.80 24.06 -1.37
CA ALA A 68 14.94 24.30 -2.24
C ALA A 68 14.52 24.65 -3.69
N ARG A 69 13.22 24.64 -3.99
CA ARG A 69 12.67 24.91 -5.32
C ARG A 69 11.74 26.12 -5.28
N GLY A 70 11.74 26.91 -6.36
CA GLY A 70 10.84 28.05 -6.51
C GLY A 70 9.61 27.78 -7.38
N ASP A 71 9.47 26.53 -7.89
CA ASP A 71 8.42 26.10 -8.81
C ASP A 71 7.43 25.12 -8.16
N ILE A 72 7.57 24.85 -6.85
CA ILE A 72 6.70 23.93 -6.09
C ILE A 72 6.23 24.59 -4.81
N GLU A 73 4.93 24.58 -4.61
CA GLU A 73 4.27 24.99 -3.36
C GLU A 73 3.86 23.78 -2.54
N GLY A 74 3.99 23.90 -1.21
CA GLY A 74 3.59 22.86 -0.29
C GLY A 74 2.12 22.96 0.10
N LEU A 75 1.39 21.85 0.00
CA LEU A 75 0.00 21.74 0.44
C LEU A 75 -0.17 20.49 1.30
N ASP A 76 -0.79 20.63 2.45
CA ASP A 76 -1.23 19.52 3.30
C ASP A 76 -2.75 19.41 3.30
N ALA A 77 -3.28 18.58 2.42
CA ALA A 77 -4.70 18.35 2.29
C ALA A 77 -5.24 17.37 3.35
N ALA A 78 -6.51 17.55 3.75
CA ALA A 78 -7.16 16.63 4.68
C ALA A 78 -7.22 15.19 4.13
N ILE A 79 -7.11 14.21 5.04
CA ILE A 79 -7.23 12.79 4.68
C ILE A 79 -8.67 12.46 4.32
N LEU A 80 -9.64 12.96 5.07
CA LEU A 80 -11.07 12.83 4.78
C LEU A 80 -11.53 14.03 3.96
N MET A 81 -12.15 13.74 2.81
CA MET A 81 -12.62 14.77 1.89
C MET A 81 -14.06 14.49 1.46
N HIS A 82 -14.75 15.54 1.02
CA HIS A 82 -16.13 15.43 0.57
C HIS A 82 -16.24 14.44 -0.63
N PRO A 83 -17.23 13.53 -0.65
CA PRO A 83 -17.35 12.50 -1.70
C PRO A 83 -17.32 13.02 -3.13
N ARG A 84 -17.90 14.19 -3.38
CA ARG A 84 -17.93 14.83 -4.70
C ARG A 84 -16.56 15.12 -5.30
N VAL A 85 -15.53 15.28 -4.47
CA VAL A 85 -14.14 15.40 -4.94
C VAL A 85 -13.72 14.14 -5.70
N TRP A 86 -14.08 12.99 -5.16
CA TRP A 86 -13.71 11.69 -5.72
C TRP A 86 -14.63 11.25 -6.87
N GLU A 87 -15.86 11.73 -6.87
CA GLU A 87 -16.76 11.59 -8.03
C GLU A 87 -16.23 12.40 -9.21
N ALA A 88 -15.90 13.69 -8.97
CA ALA A 88 -15.38 14.59 -10.01
C ALA A 88 -14.03 14.12 -10.59
N SER A 89 -13.18 13.53 -9.77
CA SER A 89 -11.89 12.98 -10.19
C SER A 89 -11.98 11.56 -10.78
N GLY A 90 -13.16 10.93 -10.74
CA GLY A 90 -13.39 9.59 -11.27
C GLY A 90 -12.93 8.44 -10.38
N HIS A 91 -12.37 8.70 -9.19
CA HIS A 91 -11.86 7.65 -8.30
C HIS A 91 -12.97 6.74 -7.76
N VAL A 92 -14.16 7.26 -7.49
CA VAL A 92 -15.29 6.43 -7.01
C VAL A 92 -15.68 5.37 -8.04
N ALA A 93 -15.65 5.70 -9.31
CA ALA A 93 -16.07 4.80 -10.39
C ALA A 93 -14.92 3.97 -10.97
N GLY A 94 -13.69 4.51 -11.01
CA GLY A 94 -12.59 3.94 -11.79
C GLY A 94 -11.40 3.43 -10.97
N PHE A 95 -11.32 3.72 -9.68
CA PHE A 95 -10.19 3.27 -8.85
C PHE A 95 -10.43 1.85 -8.35
N THR A 96 -10.31 0.89 -9.27
CA THR A 96 -10.63 -0.51 -9.02
C THR A 96 -9.53 -1.43 -9.52
N ASP A 97 -9.31 -2.52 -8.77
CA ASP A 97 -8.48 -3.65 -9.20
C ASP A 97 -9.38 -4.83 -9.59
N PRO A 98 -9.14 -5.48 -10.73
CA PRO A 98 -9.80 -6.74 -11.06
C PRO A 98 -9.17 -7.87 -10.22
N LEU A 99 -9.96 -8.47 -9.34
CA LEU A 99 -9.51 -9.54 -8.46
C LEU A 99 -10.14 -10.87 -8.81
N VAL A 100 -9.34 -11.94 -8.74
CA VAL A 100 -9.76 -13.34 -8.83
C VAL A 100 -9.36 -14.09 -7.57
N ASP A 101 -10.20 -14.99 -7.11
CA ASP A 101 -9.90 -15.88 -5.99
C ASP A 101 -9.64 -17.30 -6.51
N CYS A 102 -8.61 -17.96 -5.99
CA CYS A 102 -8.40 -19.39 -6.26
C CYS A 102 -9.26 -20.23 -5.31
N LYS A 103 -10.16 -21.05 -5.85
CA LYS A 103 -11.04 -21.93 -5.06
C LYS A 103 -10.27 -23.00 -4.27
N ALA A 104 -9.11 -23.40 -4.76
CA ALA A 104 -8.29 -24.45 -4.15
C ALA A 104 -7.37 -23.95 -3.04
N CYS A 105 -6.59 -22.91 -3.26
CA CYS A 105 -5.63 -22.38 -2.27
C CYS A 105 -6.20 -21.22 -1.44
N LYS A 106 -7.37 -20.69 -1.78
CA LYS A 106 -8.06 -19.54 -1.15
C LYS A 106 -7.27 -18.23 -1.24
N ALA A 107 -6.21 -18.19 -2.05
CA ALA A 107 -5.45 -16.99 -2.29
C ALA A 107 -6.16 -16.09 -3.30
N ARG A 108 -5.97 -14.79 -3.13
CA ARG A 108 -6.50 -13.74 -4.02
C ARG A 108 -5.37 -13.17 -4.85
N PHE A 109 -5.66 -12.92 -6.13
CA PHE A 109 -4.72 -12.39 -7.09
C PHE A 109 -5.36 -11.27 -7.90
N ARG A 110 -4.53 -10.38 -8.41
CA ARG A 110 -4.96 -9.43 -9.44
C ARG A 110 -5.08 -10.17 -10.77
N ALA A 111 -6.22 -10.03 -11.44
CA ALA A 111 -6.47 -10.71 -12.71
C ALA A 111 -5.55 -10.22 -13.85
N ASP A 112 -5.14 -8.95 -13.78
CA ASP A 112 -4.22 -8.32 -14.73
C ASP A 112 -2.73 -8.58 -14.46
N LYS A 113 -2.39 -9.31 -13.37
CA LYS A 113 -1.02 -9.63 -12.95
C LYS A 113 -0.83 -11.09 -12.55
N LEU A 114 -1.57 -11.99 -13.16
CA LEU A 114 -1.45 -13.42 -12.86
C LEU A 114 -0.08 -13.99 -13.24
N GLU A 115 0.52 -13.45 -14.28
CA GLU A 115 1.85 -13.84 -14.77
C GLU A 115 2.98 -13.44 -13.81
N ASP A 116 2.79 -12.41 -13.00
CA ASP A 116 3.75 -11.96 -11.99
C ASP A 116 3.58 -12.69 -10.64
N ALA A 117 2.42 -13.32 -10.44
CA ALA A 117 2.07 -13.96 -9.18
C ALA A 117 2.55 -15.42 -9.12
N GLN A 118 2.86 -15.89 -7.92
CA GLN A 118 3.19 -17.29 -7.66
C GLN A 118 2.03 -17.98 -6.96
N CYS A 119 1.73 -19.21 -7.38
CA CYS A 119 0.71 -20.01 -6.72
C CYS A 119 1.25 -20.53 -5.36
N PRO A 120 0.57 -20.27 -4.22
CA PRO A 120 1.03 -20.72 -2.90
C PRO A 120 1.18 -22.25 -2.78
N ARG A 121 0.40 -23.00 -3.55
CA ARG A 121 0.51 -24.50 -3.57
C ARG A 121 1.60 -25.01 -4.48
N LYS A 122 1.91 -24.28 -5.55
CA LYS A 122 2.95 -24.63 -6.53
C LYS A 122 3.73 -23.38 -6.92
N PRO A 123 4.70 -22.94 -6.10
CA PRO A 123 5.44 -21.69 -6.33
C PRO A 123 6.22 -21.65 -7.67
N SER A 124 6.42 -22.79 -8.32
CA SER A 124 7.03 -22.86 -9.66
C SER A 124 6.06 -22.59 -10.81
N LYS A 125 4.79 -22.32 -10.53
CA LYS A 125 3.74 -22.05 -11.52
C LYS A 125 2.92 -20.84 -11.15
N HIS A 126 2.37 -20.17 -12.17
CA HIS A 126 1.45 -19.06 -11.98
C HIS A 126 0.03 -19.55 -11.64
N PRO A 127 -0.79 -18.68 -11.00
CA PRO A 127 -2.20 -19.00 -10.74
C PRO A 127 -2.96 -19.29 -12.05
N GLY A 128 -3.69 -20.40 -12.08
CA GLY A 128 -4.42 -20.85 -13.26
C GLY A 128 -3.70 -21.84 -14.18
N GLU A 129 -2.37 -22.00 -14.04
CA GLU A 129 -1.59 -22.89 -14.94
C GLU A 129 -1.63 -24.37 -14.58
N HIS A 130 -2.23 -24.76 -13.48
CA HIS A 130 -2.32 -26.18 -13.10
C HIS A 130 -3.76 -26.62 -12.82
N ALA A 131 -4.05 -27.89 -13.05
CA ALA A 131 -5.39 -28.45 -13.00
C ALA A 131 -6.16 -28.20 -11.69
N ASP A 132 -5.45 -28.13 -10.56
CA ASP A 132 -6.07 -27.89 -9.25
C ASP A 132 -6.33 -26.39 -8.99
N CYS A 133 -5.83 -25.50 -9.83
CA CYS A 133 -6.01 -24.07 -9.67
C CYS A 133 -7.26 -23.61 -10.43
N GLN A 134 -8.36 -23.50 -9.71
CA GLN A 134 -9.62 -22.97 -10.24
C GLN A 134 -9.78 -21.53 -9.80
N LEU A 135 -9.63 -20.60 -10.75
CA LEU A 135 -9.87 -19.18 -10.53
C LEU A 135 -11.37 -18.86 -10.69
N THR A 136 -11.85 -17.89 -9.92
CA THR A 136 -13.19 -17.32 -10.10
C THR A 136 -13.19 -16.35 -11.28
N GLU A 137 -14.38 -15.94 -11.72
CA GLU A 137 -14.51 -14.79 -12.61
C GLU A 137 -13.93 -13.53 -11.96
N PRO A 138 -13.29 -12.65 -12.73
CA PRO A 138 -12.78 -11.39 -12.22
C PRO A 138 -13.89 -10.51 -11.63
N ARG A 139 -13.62 -9.93 -10.46
CA ARG A 139 -14.51 -8.98 -9.80
C ARG A 139 -13.75 -7.69 -9.54
N ASN A 140 -14.32 -6.57 -9.93
CA ASN A 140 -13.74 -5.26 -9.64
C ASN A 140 -13.86 -4.96 -8.14
N PHE A 141 -12.73 -4.71 -7.53
CA PHE A 141 -12.63 -4.27 -6.14
C PHE A 141 -12.27 -2.79 -6.10
N ASN A 142 -13.16 -1.97 -5.53
CA ASN A 142 -12.88 -0.55 -5.37
C ASN A 142 -11.83 -0.35 -4.28
N LEU A 143 -10.76 0.36 -4.59
CA LEU A 143 -9.63 0.61 -3.70
C LEU A 143 -9.86 1.81 -2.76
N MET A 144 -10.97 2.56 -2.93
CA MET A 144 -11.30 3.67 -2.05
C MET A 144 -11.69 3.16 -0.66
N PHE A 145 -10.99 3.62 0.35
CA PHE A 145 -11.35 3.33 1.73
C PHE A 145 -12.54 4.18 2.15
N LYS A 146 -13.69 3.51 2.33
CA LYS A 146 -14.96 4.11 2.71
C LYS A 146 -15.09 4.14 4.23
N THR A 147 -15.54 5.26 4.78
CA THR A 147 -15.90 5.40 6.19
C THR A 147 -17.12 6.31 6.35
N PHE A 148 -17.54 6.57 7.58
CA PHE A 148 -18.73 7.35 7.90
C PHE A 148 -18.36 8.51 8.81
N MET A 149 -18.99 9.67 8.58
CA MET A 149 -18.91 10.84 9.44
C MET A 149 -20.29 11.14 10.00
N GLY A 150 -20.41 11.18 11.32
CA GLY A 150 -21.65 11.50 12.04
C GLY A 150 -21.76 10.68 13.33
N PRO A 151 -22.60 11.14 14.27
CA PRO A 151 -22.75 10.49 15.59
C PRO A 151 -23.54 9.18 15.53
N VAL A 152 -24.34 8.96 14.48
CA VAL A 152 -25.18 7.77 14.31
C VAL A 152 -24.91 7.20 12.91
N GLU A 153 -24.54 5.93 12.84
CA GLU A 153 -24.13 5.27 11.60
C GLU A 153 -25.23 5.27 10.51
N GLU A 154 -26.49 5.08 10.92
CA GLU A 154 -27.65 5.05 10.00
C GLU A 154 -27.91 6.40 9.31
N SER A 155 -27.55 7.53 9.97
CA SER A 155 -27.70 8.89 9.44
C SER A 155 -26.38 9.53 9.03
N ALA A 156 -25.28 8.81 9.18
CA ALA A 156 -23.94 9.31 8.91
C ALA A 156 -23.67 9.48 7.40
N SER A 157 -23.02 10.58 7.06
CA SER A 157 -22.58 10.80 5.68
C SER A 157 -21.42 9.89 5.33
N VAL A 158 -21.52 9.20 4.19
CA VAL A 158 -20.41 8.45 3.63
C VAL A 158 -19.32 9.40 3.21
N VAL A 159 -18.08 9.10 3.64
CA VAL A 159 -16.88 9.79 3.22
C VAL A 159 -15.81 8.77 2.82
N TYR A 160 -14.82 9.24 2.09
CA TYR A 160 -13.69 8.40 1.66
C TYR A 160 -12.38 9.00 2.15
N LEU A 161 -11.44 8.14 2.54
CA LEU A 161 -10.07 8.55 2.69
C LEU A 161 -9.49 8.91 1.33
N ARG A 162 -8.59 9.88 1.32
CA ARG A 162 -7.80 10.23 0.14
C ARG A 162 -7.13 8.98 -0.43
N PRO A 163 -7.14 8.76 -1.77
CA PRO A 163 -6.40 7.65 -2.38
C PRO A 163 -4.95 7.55 -1.89
N GLU A 164 -4.40 6.36 -1.83
CA GLU A 164 -3.07 5.99 -1.35
C GLU A 164 -2.81 6.22 0.15
N THR A 165 -3.78 6.70 0.92
CA THR A 165 -3.64 6.79 2.38
C THR A 165 -3.98 5.48 3.09
N ALA A 166 -4.62 4.55 2.39
CA ALA A 166 -5.01 3.23 2.89
C ALA A 166 -4.01 2.12 2.49
N GLN A 167 -2.87 2.48 1.94
CA GLN A 167 -1.80 1.57 1.53
C GLN A 167 -0.65 1.56 2.53
#